data_970d5e25ec032c61206d43319da8a5e3
#
_entry.id   970d5e25ec032c61206d43319da8a5e3
#
_cell.length_a   1.000
_cell.length_b   1.000
_cell.length_c   1.000
_cell.angle_alpha   90.00
_cell.angle_beta   90.00
_cell.angle_gamma   90.00
#
_symmetry.space_group_name_H-M   'P 1'
#
loop_
_entity.id
_entity.type
_entity.pdbx_description
1 polymer ?
#
loop_
_entity_poly.entity_id
_entity_poly.type
_entity_poly.pdbx_seq_one_letter_code
_entity_poly.pdbx_strand_id
1 'polypeptide(L)'
;DLETSLLLHLCPDLVLLPQAGPGAARPWGIPALKQPGAWTPRPWSRVHPDTGSGNPTAATAAKGREYFEAITAAVADMLVDLSAADPAALRGG
;
A
#
# COMPACT_ATOMS: atom_id res chain seq x y z
N ASP A 1 -7.21 -1.67 -2.03
CA ASP A 1 -8.12 -0.52 -1.82
C ASP A 1 -7.33 0.79 -1.71
N LEU A 2 -6.41 0.93 -0.78
CA LEU A 2 -5.70 2.18 -0.49
C LEU A 2 -4.94 2.74 -1.71
N GLU A 3 -4.07 1.95 -2.31
CA GLU A 3 -3.26 2.38 -3.46
C GLU A 3 -4.14 2.72 -4.67
N THR A 4 -5.16 1.90 -4.93
CA THR A 4 -6.11 2.17 -6.01
C THR A 4 -6.91 3.44 -5.73
N SER A 5 -7.30 3.68 -4.50
CA SER A 5 -7.98 4.92 -4.10
C SER A 5 -7.11 6.16 -4.34
N LEU A 6 -5.83 6.09 -3.99
CA LEU A 6 -4.87 7.15 -4.30
C LEU A 6 -4.79 7.44 -5.79
N LEU A 7 -4.66 6.42 -6.61
CA LEU A 7 -4.60 6.58 -8.06
C LEU A 7 -5.91 7.11 -8.66
N LEU A 8 -7.06 6.71 -8.12
CA LEU A 8 -8.35 7.27 -8.53
C LEU A 8 -8.45 8.76 -8.25
N HIS A 9 -7.81 9.25 -7.19
CA HIS A 9 -7.73 10.67 -6.89
C HIS A 9 -6.74 11.40 -7.79
N LEU A 10 -5.52 10.87 -7.95
CA LEU A 10 -4.41 11.54 -8.62
C LEU A 10 -4.41 11.36 -10.14
N CYS A 11 -4.73 10.16 -10.62
CA CYS A 11 -4.61 9.75 -12.02
C CYS A 11 -5.75 8.79 -12.39
N PRO A 12 -7.03 9.21 -12.34
CA PRO A 12 -8.17 8.31 -12.56
C PRO A 12 -8.13 7.60 -13.91
N ASP A 13 -7.59 8.24 -14.94
CA ASP A 13 -7.49 7.66 -16.28
C ASP A 13 -6.57 6.42 -16.38
N LEU A 14 -5.69 6.23 -15.38
CA LEU A 14 -4.80 5.07 -15.31
C LEU A 14 -5.43 3.87 -14.61
N VAL A 15 -6.61 4.04 -14.01
CA VAL A 15 -7.27 2.99 -13.22
C VAL A 15 -8.39 2.36 -14.03
N LEU A 16 -8.22 1.08 -14.35
CA LEU A 16 -9.22 0.28 -15.08
C LEU A 16 -10.03 -0.56 -14.08
N LEU A 17 -10.73 0.08 -13.16
CA LEU A 17 -11.44 -0.58 -12.06
C LEU A 17 -12.41 -1.69 -12.51
N PRO A 18 -13.15 -1.56 -13.63
CA PRO A 18 -14.00 -2.63 -14.12
C PRO A 18 -13.26 -3.92 -14.52
N GLN A 19 -11.95 -3.84 -14.76
CA GLN A 19 -11.11 -4.99 -15.08
C GLN A 19 -10.40 -5.58 -13.85
N ALA A 20 -10.61 -5.01 -12.68
CA ALA A 20 -9.97 -5.48 -11.46
C ALA A 20 -10.52 -6.84 -11.01
N GLY A 21 -9.61 -7.75 -10.66
CA GLY A 21 -9.94 -8.98 -9.97
C GLY A 21 -10.00 -8.78 -8.45
N PRO A 22 -10.34 -9.83 -7.69
CA PRO A 22 -10.42 -9.76 -6.24
C PRO A 22 -9.06 -9.63 -5.53
N GLY A 23 -7.96 -9.79 -6.25
CA GLY A 23 -6.61 -9.72 -5.69
C GLY A 23 -6.32 -10.76 -4.62
N ALA A 24 -6.97 -11.93 -4.71
CA ALA A 24 -6.84 -12.99 -3.73
C ALA A 24 -5.56 -13.80 -3.95
N ALA A 25 -4.84 -14.05 -2.86
CA ALA A 25 -3.70 -14.95 -2.86
C ALA A 25 -4.15 -16.40 -2.66
N ARG A 26 -3.52 -17.33 -3.37
CA ARG A 26 -3.71 -18.77 -3.10
C ARG A 26 -3.17 -19.09 -1.70
N PRO A 27 -3.91 -19.88 -0.91
CA PRO A 27 -3.48 -20.24 0.44
C PRO A 27 -2.20 -21.09 0.42
N TRP A 28 -1.52 -21.13 1.56
CA TRP A 28 -0.41 -22.04 1.75
C TRP A 28 -0.88 -23.51 1.66
N GLY A 29 -0.18 -24.31 0.85
CA GLY A 29 -0.46 -25.73 0.72
C GLY A 29 0.11 -26.57 1.89
N ILE A 30 1.12 -26.04 2.60
CA ILE A 30 1.78 -26.72 3.72
C ILE A 30 1.19 -26.19 5.03
N PRO A 31 0.57 -27.04 5.88
CA PRO A 31 -0.07 -26.59 7.11
C PRO A 31 0.85 -25.81 8.06
N ALA A 32 2.12 -26.21 8.18
CA ALA A 32 3.09 -25.51 9.02
C ALA A 32 3.30 -24.03 8.61
N LEU A 33 3.12 -23.70 7.34
CA LEU A 33 3.27 -22.34 6.83
C LEU A 33 2.03 -21.47 7.04
N LYS A 34 0.96 -22.04 7.58
CA LYS A 34 -0.26 -21.29 7.96
C LYS A 34 -0.17 -20.70 9.36
N GLN A 35 0.88 -21.02 10.10
CA GLN A 35 1.07 -20.55 11.46
C GLN A 35 1.60 -19.11 11.47
N PRO A 36 1.22 -18.29 12.46
CA PRO A 36 1.80 -16.96 12.66
C PRO A 36 3.32 -17.02 12.76
N GLY A 37 4.00 -16.09 12.09
CA GLY A 37 5.46 -16.01 12.10
C GLY A 37 6.17 -16.93 11.10
N ALA A 38 5.47 -17.87 10.46
CA ALA A 38 6.02 -18.67 9.38
C ALA A 38 5.85 -17.97 8.03
N TRP A 39 6.95 -17.81 7.30
CA TRP A 39 6.91 -17.19 5.98
C TRP A 39 8.04 -17.72 5.10
N THR A 40 7.76 -17.82 3.81
CA THR A 40 8.75 -18.10 2.77
C THR A 40 8.30 -17.43 1.45
N PRO A 41 9.24 -17.00 0.59
CA PRO A 41 8.88 -16.47 -0.72
C PRO A 41 8.14 -17.51 -1.56
N ARG A 42 7.18 -17.03 -2.35
CA ARG A 42 6.46 -17.86 -3.33
C ARG A 42 6.44 -17.15 -4.70
N PRO A 43 6.48 -17.89 -5.82
CA PRO A 43 6.36 -17.27 -7.14
C PRO A 43 5.04 -16.52 -7.26
N TRP A 44 5.10 -15.22 -7.58
CA TRP A 44 3.93 -14.34 -7.69
C TRP A 44 2.89 -14.88 -8.65
N SER A 45 3.32 -15.30 -9.85
CA SER A 45 2.44 -15.84 -10.88
C SER A 45 1.64 -17.09 -10.46
N ARG A 46 2.13 -17.83 -9.46
CA ARG A 46 1.43 -19.01 -8.93
C ARG A 46 0.50 -18.67 -7.77
N VAL A 47 0.78 -17.57 -7.08
CA VAL A 47 0.06 -17.17 -5.86
C VAL A 47 -1.07 -16.20 -6.16
N HIS A 48 -0.85 -15.28 -7.09
CA HIS A 48 -1.78 -14.22 -7.45
C HIS A 48 -2.23 -14.39 -8.92
N PRO A 49 -3.29 -15.18 -9.18
CA PRO A 49 -3.68 -15.52 -10.55
C PRO A 49 -4.15 -14.31 -11.38
N ASP A 50 -4.64 -13.26 -10.75
CA ASP A 50 -5.05 -12.01 -11.40
C ASP A 50 -4.00 -10.89 -11.26
N THR A 51 -2.79 -11.23 -10.86
CA THR A 51 -1.65 -10.33 -10.60
C THR A 51 -1.82 -9.39 -9.41
N GLY A 52 -3.04 -9.17 -8.93
CA GLY A 52 -3.33 -8.29 -7.81
C GLY A 52 -3.06 -8.92 -6.44
N SER A 53 -2.75 -8.09 -5.47
CA SER A 53 -2.69 -8.45 -4.05
C SER A 53 -3.54 -7.47 -3.26
N GLY A 54 -4.63 -7.96 -2.69
CA GLY A 54 -5.66 -7.14 -2.07
C GLY A 54 -6.77 -6.75 -3.04
N ASN A 55 -7.96 -6.57 -2.50
CA ASN A 55 -9.17 -6.30 -3.29
C ASN A 55 -9.36 -4.80 -3.52
N PRO A 56 -9.31 -4.32 -4.78
CA PRO A 56 -9.48 -2.90 -5.09
C PRO A 56 -10.94 -2.46 -5.27
N THR A 57 -11.91 -3.37 -5.22
CA THR A 57 -13.30 -3.06 -5.60
C THR A 57 -13.99 -2.03 -4.72
N ALA A 58 -13.53 -1.84 -3.49
CA ALA A 58 -14.03 -0.82 -2.56
C ALA A 58 -13.30 0.53 -2.67
N ALA A 59 -12.34 0.65 -3.58
CA ALA A 59 -11.57 1.88 -3.77
C ALA A 59 -12.45 3.02 -4.30
N THR A 60 -12.21 4.23 -3.80
CA THR A 60 -12.88 5.45 -4.26
C THR A 60 -11.90 6.62 -4.33
N ALA A 61 -12.16 7.56 -5.24
CA ALA A 61 -11.37 8.79 -5.33
C ALA A 61 -11.47 9.63 -4.03
N ALA A 62 -12.62 9.62 -3.36
CA ALA A 62 -12.82 10.34 -2.10
C ALA A 62 -11.90 9.83 -0.98
N LYS A 63 -11.80 8.50 -0.81
CA LYS A 63 -10.84 7.88 0.12
C LYS A 63 -9.40 8.23 -0.24
N GLY A 64 -9.08 8.17 -1.52
CA GLY A 64 -7.75 8.51 -2.03
C GLY A 64 -7.36 9.95 -1.72
N ARG A 65 -8.27 10.89 -1.90
CA ARG A 65 -8.07 12.30 -1.57
C ARG A 65 -7.81 12.50 -0.07
N GLU A 66 -8.66 11.92 0.77
CA GLU A 66 -8.53 12.05 2.22
C GLU A 66 -7.18 11.49 2.71
N TYR A 67 -6.81 10.32 2.23
CA TYR A 67 -5.51 9.72 2.56
C TYR A 67 -4.35 10.56 2.03
N PHE A 68 -4.42 11.01 0.78
CA PHE A 68 -3.37 11.84 0.19
C PHE A 68 -3.14 13.13 0.97
N GLU A 69 -4.21 13.85 1.32
CA GLU A 69 -4.11 15.08 2.10
C GLU A 69 -3.47 14.84 3.47
N ALA A 70 -3.85 13.76 4.15
CA ALA A 70 -3.31 13.40 5.46
C ALA A 70 -1.81 13.06 5.41
N ILE A 71 -1.40 12.19 4.47
CA ILE A 71 0.01 11.77 4.39
C ILE A 71 0.92 12.88 3.88
N THR A 72 0.47 13.70 2.94
CA THR A 72 1.29 14.83 2.44
C THR A 72 1.49 15.88 3.52
N ALA A 73 0.48 16.17 4.33
CA ALA A 73 0.63 17.06 5.47
C ALA A 73 1.63 16.51 6.51
N ALA A 74 1.52 15.23 6.86
CA ALA A 74 2.44 14.59 7.81
C ALA A 74 3.89 14.58 7.31
N VAL A 75 4.10 14.26 6.03
CA VAL A 75 5.44 14.27 5.42
C VAL A 75 5.99 15.69 5.33
N ALA A 76 5.16 16.67 4.99
CA ALA A 76 5.57 18.07 4.93
C ALA A 76 6.03 18.57 6.30
N ASP A 77 5.29 18.29 7.36
CA ASP A 77 5.66 18.65 8.72
C ASP A 77 6.99 18.02 9.14
N MET A 78 7.17 16.73 8.84
CA MET A 78 8.43 16.03 9.09
C MET A 78 9.60 16.69 8.35
N LEU A 79 9.43 17.06 7.09
CA LEU A 79 10.48 17.69 6.29
C LEU A 79 10.82 19.10 6.82
N VAL A 80 9.83 19.85 7.27
CA VAL A 80 10.06 21.17 7.90
C VAL A 80 10.88 20.99 9.17
N ASP A 81 10.52 20.06 10.05
CA ASP A 81 11.25 19.78 11.27
C ASP A 81 12.69 19.36 10.99
N LEU A 82 12.89 18.46 10.04
CA LEU A 82 14.22 18.01 9.64
C LEU A 82 15.07 19.14 9.06
N SER A 83 14.47 20.04 8.28
CA SER A 83 15.19 21.16 7.68
C SER A 83 15.70 22.18 8.73
N ALA A 84 15.01 22.27 9.87
CA ALA A 84 15.36 23.15 10.98
C ALA A 84 16.23 22.47 12.04
N ALA A 85 16.41 21.15 11.97
CA ALA A 85 17.12 20.40 12.99
C ALA A 85 18.65 20.61 12.93
N ASP A 86 19.27 20.60 14.09
CA ASP A 86 20.73 20.47 14.19
C ASP A 86 21.13 19.02 13.85
N PRO A 87 22.02 18.78 12.88
CA PRO A 87 22.49 17.44 12.55
C PRO A 87 23.12 16.70 13.75
N ALA A 88 23.65 17.40 14.72
CA ALA A 88 24.18 16.79 15.94
C ALA A 88 23.09 16.09 16.77
N ALA A 89 21.84 16.57 16.71
CA ALA A 89 20.70 15.99 17.41
C ALA A 89 20.34 14.57 16.93
N LEU A 90 20.74 14.18 15.71
CA LEU A 90 20.53 12.83 15.19
C LEU A 90 21.16 11.74 16.05
N ARG A 91 22.14 12.08 16.86
CA ARG A 91 22.87 11.15 17.73
C ARG A 91 22.37 11.15 19.17
N GLY A 92 21.21 11.75 19.43
CA GLY A 92 20.64 11.78 20.77
C GLY A 92 21.22 12.85 21.67
N GLY A 93 21.68 13.91 21.07
CA GLY A 93 22.10 15.09 21.79
C GLY A 93 23.52 15.21 22.08
#